data_ae8420b4dbfe50517071951d5acc91c2
#
_entry.id   ae8420b4dbfe50517071951d5acc91c2
#
_cell.length_a   1.000
_cell.length_b   1.000
_cell.length_c   1.000
_cell.angle_alpha   90.00
_cell.angle_beta   90.00
_cell.angle_gamma   90.00
#
_symmetry.space_group_name_H-M   'P 1'
#
loop_
_entity.id
_entity.type
_entity.pdbx_description
1 polymer ?
#
loop_
_entity_poly.entity_id
_entity_poly.type
_entity_poly.pdbx_seq_one_letter_code
_entity_poly.pdbx_strand_id
1 'polypeptide(L)'
;MDRQLAAVFAVKYQPSENVDFALRMMRRSRITPILASRDPNITPALLKRKFHKGVKVEFPSLTDRVAFSEAELDRGMPRALLFREGLLPYAEAVVGSRRLCKAVRRATALCSVAGTLLSFYMVFQGAYNLLTPLALLVFLLLWALPVLLLADWAGRY
;
A
#
# COMPACT_ATOMS: atom_id res chain seq x y z
N MET A 1 -15.43 -45.95 27.89
CA MET A 1 -15.58 -44.56 27.43
C MET A 1 -17.04 -44.33 27.16
N ASP A 2 -17.69 -43.58 28.01
CA ASP A 2 -19.11 -43.22 27.85
C ASP A 2 -19.28 -42.35 26.64
N ARG A 3 -20.12 -42.82 25.70
CA ARG A 3 -20.46 -42.09 24.46
C ARG A 3 -21.54 -41.00 24.70
N GLN A 4 -21.44 -40.32 25.82
CA GLN A 4 -22.35 -39.20 26.10
C GLN A 4 -21.79 -37.89 25.53
N LEU A 5 -22.64 -37.18 24.81
CA LEU A 5 -22.32 -35.86 24.29
C LEU A 5 -22.19 -34.89 25.48
N ALA A 6 -20.98 -34.45 25.78
CA ALA A 6 -20.71 -33.58 26.93
C ALA A 6 -21.05 -32.10 26.67
N ALA A 7 -20.75 -31.60 25.46
CA ALA A 7 -21.03 -30.21 25.11
C ALA A 7 -21.09 -30.00 23.57
N VAL A 8 -21.84 -29.02 23.12
CA VAL A 8 -21.88 -28.53 21.74
C VAL A 8 -21.61 -27.03 21.76
N PHE A 9 -20.57 -26.61 21.01
CA PHE A 9 -20.24 -25.20 20.85
C PHE A 9 -20.64 -24.71 19.47
N ALA A 10 -21.49 -23.66 19.40
CA ALA A 10 -21.82 -23.00 18.14
C ALA A 10 -20.91 -21.76 17.97
N VAL A 11 -20.04 -21.80 16.97
CA VAL A 11 -19.10 -20.69 16.69
C VAL A 11 -19.66 -19.86 15.52
N LYS A 12 -19.85 -18.57 15.76
CA LYS A 12 -20.28 -17.59 14.73
C LYS A 12 -19.13 -16.66 14.37
N TYR A 13 -18.63 -16.76 13.15
CA TYR A 13 -17.62 -15.85 12.64
C TYR A 13 -18.25 -14.53 12.21
N GLN A 14 -17.72 -13.42 12.73
CA GLN A 14 -18.07 -12.08 12.30
C GLN A 14 -16.82 -11.35 11.81
N PRO A 15 -16.87 -10.68 10.65
CA PRO A 15 -15.78 -9.81 10.24
C PRO A 15 -15.69 -8.60 11.16
N SER A 16 -14.49 -8.16 11.50
CA SER A 16 -14.28 -6.85 12.12
C SER A 16 -14.60 -5.76 11.11
N GLU A 17 -15.20 -4.65 11.55
CA GLU A 17 -15.62 -3.53 10.69
C GLU A 17 -14.49 -2.99 9.79
N ASN A 18 -13.28 -2.94 10.31
CA ASN A 18 -12.12 -2.40 9.62
C ASN A 18 -11.51 -3.36 8.58
N VAL A 19 -11.82 -4.67 8.64
CA VAL A 19 -11.25 -5.67 7.72
C VAL A 19 -11.77 -5.48 6.31
N ASP A 20 -13.07 -5.21 6.14
CA ASP A 20 -13.65 -5.00 4.82
C ASP A 20 -13.06 -3.75 4.13
N PHE A 21 -12.85 -2.69 4.89
CA PHE A 21 -12.21 -1.48 4.38
C PHE A 21 -10.75 -1.73 3.98
N ALA A 22 -9.98 -2.42 4.83
CA ALA A 22 -8.59 -2.79 4.54
C ALA A 22 -8.46 -3.64 3.27
N LEU A 23 -9.31 -4.65 3.11
CA LEU A 23 -9.32 -5.52 1.93
C LEU A 23 -9.68 -4.75 0.64
N ARG A 24 -10.64 -3.82 0.71
CA ARG A 24 -10.97 -2.93 -0.41
C ARG A 24 -9.83 -2.02 -0.80
N MET A 25 -9.11 -1.47 0.19
CA MET A 25 -7.95 -0.61 -0.03
C MET A 25 -6.79 -1.37 -0.68
N MET A 26 -6.48 -2.59 -0.20
CA MET A 26 -5.50 -3.49 -0.81
C MET A 26 -5.85 -3.81 -2.26
N ARG A 27 -7.12 -4.15 -2.53
CA ARG A 27 -7.59 -4.44 -3.89
C ARG A 27 -7.42 -3.24 -4.83
N ARG A 28 -7.80 -2.03 -4.41
CA ARG A 28 -7.61 -0.80 -5.21
C ARG A 28 -6.13 -0.57 -5.56
N SER A 29 -5.24 -1.01 -4.68
CA SER A 29 -3.78 -0.90 -4.86
C SER A 29 -3.16 -2.11 -5.55
N ARG A 30 -3.99 -3.04 -6.07
CA ARG A 30 -3.58 -4.29 -6.74
C ARG A 30 -2.68 -5.15 -5.82
N ILE A 31 -3.04 -5.24 -4.55
CA ILE A 31 -2.42 -6.13 -3.57
C ILE A 31 -3.40 -7.25 -3.31
N THR A 32 -2.97 -8.49 -3.52
CA THR A 32 -3.77 -9.67 -3.21
C THR A 32 -3.28 -10.25 -1.88
N PRO A 33 -4.08 -10.19 -0.81
CA PRO A 33 -3.71 -10.82 0.45
C PRO A 33 -3.80 -12.34 0.34
N ILE A 34 -2.86 -13.02 0.98
CA ILE A 34 -2.84 -14.47 1.13
C ILE A 34 -3.32 -14.79 2.54
N LEU A 35 -4.31 -15.66 2.66
CA LEU A 35 -4.83 -16.06 3.96
C LEU A 35 -4.15 -17.35 4.43
N ALA A 36 -3.29 -17.23 5.42
CA ALA A 36 -2.60 -18.37 6.08
C ALA A 36 -3.26 -18.69 7.42
N SER A 37 -4.53 -19.10 7.41
CA SER A 37 -5.25 -19.51 8.62
C SER A 37 -5.21 -21.03 8.79
N ARG A 38 -4.97 -21.51 10.02
CA ARG A 38 -5.07 -22.94 10.38
C ARG A 38 -6.52 -23.39 10.60
N ASP A 39 -7.46 -22.46 10.75
CA ASP A 39 -8.86 -22.79 10.99
C ASP A 39 -9.51 -23.39 9.72
N PRO A 40 -9.93 -24.65 9.74
CA PRO A 40 -10.53 -25.32 8.60
C PRO A 40 -11.91 -24.73 8.22
N ASN A 41 -12.57 -24.04 9.15
CA ASN A 41 -13.87 -23.43 8.91
C ASN A 41 -13.78 -22.15 8.07
N ILE A 42 -12.59 -21.52 7.98
CA ILE A 42 -12.37 -20.36 7.15
C ILE A 42 -12.16 -20.80 5.70
N THR A 43 -13.24 -20.85 4.97
CA THR A 43 -13.28 -21.26 3.56
C THR A 43 -13.46 -20.07 2.63
N PRO A 44 -13.08 -20.19 1.33
CA PRO A 44 -13.37 -19.16 0.33
C PRO A 44 -14.85 -18.81 0.22
N ALA A 45 -15.73 -19.81 0.41
CA ALA A 45 -17.19 -19.62 0.38
C ALA A 45 -17.67 -18.77 1.57
N LEU A 46 -17.11 -18.99 2.77
CA LEU A 46 -17.40 -18.19 3.95
C LEU A 46 -16.98 -16.72 3.73
N LEU A 47 -15.80 -16.49 3.19
CA LEU A 47 -15.31 -15.13 2.93
C LEU A 47 -16.16 -14.42 1.87
N LYS A 48 -16.51 -15.07 0.77
CA LYS A 48 -17.41 -14.49 -0.24
C LYS A 48 -18.77 -14.13 0.33
N ARG A 49 -19.31 -14.92 1.27
CA ARG A 49 -20.59 -14.66 1.93
C ARG A 49 -20.52 -13.51 2.93
N LYS A 50 -19.39 -13.36 3.65
CA LYS A 50 -19.23 -12.35 4.70
C LYS A 50 -18.71 -11.01 4.19
N PHE A 51 -17.83 -11.05 3.19
CA PHE A 51 -17.21 -9.85 2.59
C PHE A 51 -17.73 -9.70 1.16
N HIS A 52 -18.88 -9.11 0.95
CA HIS A 52 -19.53 -8.92 -0.36
C HIS A 52 -18.59 -8.89 -1.58
N LYS A 53 -19.13 -9.21 -2.75
CA LYS A 53 -18.57 -9.40 -4.13
C LYS A 53 -17.22 -8.78 -4.57
N GLY A 54 -16.37 -8.31 -3.68
CA GLY A 54 -15.18 -7.55 -4.06
C GLY A 54 -13.85 -8.02 -3.50
N VAL A 55 -13.83 -8.99 -2.61
CA VAL A 55 -12.59 -9.39 -1.94
C VAL A 55 -11.92 -10.52 -2.71
N LYS A 56 -10.75 -10.22 -3.30
CA LYS A 56 -9.87 -11.22 -3.90
C LYS A 56 -8.82 -11.60 -2.86
N VAL A 57 -8.97 -12.78 -2.26
CA VAL A 57 -8.03 -13.35 -1.31
C VAL A 57 -7.55 -14.67 -1.89
N GLU A 58 -6.26 -14.94 -1.87
CA GLU A 58 -5.69 -16.21 -2.24
C GLU A 58 -5.71 -17.17 -1.06
N PHE A 59 -6.13 -18.41 -1.34
CA PHE A 59 -6.14 -19.49 -0.39
C PHE A 59 -5.11 -20.52 -0.85
N PRO A 60 -3.94 -20.58 -0.21
CA PRO A 60 -2.98 -21.64 -0.46
C PRO A 60 -3.52 -22.99 0.01
N SER A 61 -2.88 -24.07 -0.40
CA SER A 61 -3.18 -25.41 0.07
C SER A 61 -3.09 -25.51 1.60
N LEU A 62 -3.69 -26.51 2.21
CA LEU A 62 -3.62 -26.68 3.66
C LEU A 62 -2.17 -26.86 4.13
N THR A 63 -1.37 -27.59 3.37
CA THR A 63 0.06 -27.79 3.63
C THR A 63 0.84 -26.48 3.59
N ASP A 64 0.59 -25.64 2.59
CA ASP A 64 1.25 -24.33 2.47
C ASP A 64 0.81 -23.39 3.61
N ARG A 65 -0.46 -23.43 4.00
CA ARG A 65 -0.96 -22.61 5.13
C ARG A 65 -0.28 -22.98 6.45
N VAL A 66 -0.06 -24.27 6.70
CA VAL A 66 0.69 -24.75 7.86
C VAL A 66 2.13 -24.28 7.76
N ALA A 67 2.79 -24.49 6.61
CA ALA A 67 4.15 -24.04 6.37
C ALA A 67 4.32 -22.53 6.59
N PHE A 68 3.41 -21.69 6.05
CA PHE A 68 3.43 -20.24 6.28
C PHE A 68 3.22 -19.85 7.74
N SER A 69 2.45 -20.61 8.50
CA SER A 69 2.21 -20.34 9.91
C SER A 69 3.35 -20.81 10.83
N GLU A 70 4.19 -21.74 10.35
CA GLU A 70 5.35 -22.30 11.04
C GLU A 70 6.67 -21.68 10.57
N ALA A 71 6.65 -21.02 9.40
CA ALA A 71 7.82 -20.31 8.92
C ALA A 71 8.31 -19.35 9.99
N GLU A 72 9.56 -19.51 10.41
CA GLU A 72 10.21 -18.53 11.28
C GLU A 72 10.13 -17.17 10.57
N LEU A 73 9.55 -16.20 11.27
CA LEU A 73 9.60 -14.80 10.82
C LEU A 73 11.08 -14.46 10.67
N ASP A 74 11.46 -14.10 9.45
CA ASP A 74 12.80 -13.63 9.13
C ASP A 74 13.19 -12.58 10.20
N ARG A 75 14.16 -12.95 11.06
CA ARG A 75 14.65 -12.11 12.16
C ARG A 75 15.47 -10.93 11.68
N GLY A 76 15.38 -10.61 10.37
CA GLY A 76 15.98 -9.41 9.80
C GLY A 76 15.48 -8.13 10.46
N MET A 77 16.11 -7.01 10.14
CA MET A 77 15.67 -5.70 10.62
C MET A 77 14.20 -5.46 10.30
N PRO A 78 13.37 -5.01 11.28
CA PRO A 78 11.98 -4.71 11.04
C PRO A 78 11.86 -3.66 9.95
N ARG A 79 11.10 -3.98 8.90
CA ARG A 79 10.87 -3.08 7.75
C ARG A 79 9.77 -2.06 8.01
N ALA A 80 8.94 -2.31 9.01
CA ALA A 80 7.87 -1.41 9.44
C ALA A 80 7.54 -1.64 10.91
N LEU A 81 7.20 -0.56 11.62
CA LEU A 81 6.68 -0.59 12.97
C LEU A 81 5.23 -0.13 12.94
N LEU A 82 4.32 -0.96 13.47
CA LEU A 82 2.91 -0.63 13.58
C LEU A 82 2.57 -0.35 15.04
N PHE A 83 1.96 0.81 15.31
CA PHE A 83 1.54 1.20 16.67
C PHE A 83 0.18 0.64 17.07
N ARG A 84 -0.57 0.10 16.10
CA ARG A 84 -1.91 -0.47 16.32
C ARG A 84 -1.96 -1.86 15.72
N GLU A 85 -2.58 -2.76 16.45
CA GLU A 85 -2.86 -4.10 15.97
C GLU A 85 -4.00 -4.08 14.95
N GLY A 86 -3.95 -5.02 14.02
CA GLY A 86 -5.03 -5.25 13.06
C GLY A 86 -4.63 -5.12 11.60
N LEU A 87 -5.53 -5.57 10.73
CA LEU A 87 -5.31 -5.59 9.29
C LEU A 87 -5.32 -4.18 8.68
N LEU A 88 -6.10 -3.26 9.24
CA LEU A 88 -6.24 -1.91 8.70
C LEU A 88 -4.93 -1.11 8.76
N PRO A 89 -4.25 -0.97 9.93
CA PRO A 89 -2.97 -0.26 10.00
C PRO A 89 -1.90 -0.88 9.09
N TYR A 90 -1.89 -2.21 8.99
CA TYR A 90 -1.00 -2.90 8.06
C TYR A 90 -1.30 -2.54 6.60
N ALA A 91 -2.57 -2.56 6.21
CA ALA A 91 -2.99 -2.18 4.86
C ALA A 91 -2.63 -0.73 4.53
N GLU A 92 -2.83 0.19 5.46
CA GLU A 92 -2.46 1.61 5.33
C GLU A 92 -0.96 1.77 5.14
N ALA A 93 -0.14 1.10 5.94
CA ALA A 93 1.32 1.14 5.82
C ALA A 93 1.80 0.62 4.46
N VAL A 94 1.29 -0.53 4.01
CA VAL A 94 1.69 -1.16 2.73
C VAL A 94 1.21 -0.35 1.54
N VAL A 95 -0.02 0.14 1.55
CA VAL A 95 -0.58 0.96 0.46
C VAL A 95 0.08 2.33 0.43
N GLY A 96 0.26 2.96 1.61
CA GLY A 96 0.91 4.26 1.74
C GLY A 96 2.35 4.23 1.25
N SER A 97 3.14 3.24 1.67
CA SER A 97 4.53 3.09 1.21
C SER A 97 4.64 2.93 -0.31
N ARG A 98 3.75 2.14 -0.94
CA ARG A 98 3.71 2.00 -2.41
C ARG A 98 3.35 3.31 -3.12
N ARG A 99 2.40 4.07 -2.57
CA ARG A 99 2.04 5.39 -3.12
C ARG A 99 3.19 6.37 -3.00
N LEU A 100 3.81 6.42 -1.82
CA LEU A 100 4.97 7.27 -1.57
C LEU A 100 6.11 6.96 -2.52
N CYS A 101 6.49 5.70 -2.67
CA CYS A 101 7.53 5.30 -3.64
C CYS A 101 7.22 5.74 -5.08
N LYS A 102 5.96 5.62 -5.51
CA LYS A 102 5.55 6.09 -6.83
C LYS A 102 5.61 7.60 -6.96
N ALA A 103 5.18 8.33 -5.93
CA ALA A 103 5.22 9.78 -5.91
C ALA A 103 6.66 10.29 -5.95
N VAL A 104 7.53 9.74 -5.10
CA VAL A 104 8.97 10.08 -5.08
C VAL A 104 9.61 9.81 -6.45
N ARG A 105 9.40 8.63 -7.04
CA ARG A 105 9.96 8.31 -8.37
C ARG A 105 9.49 9.29 -9.44
N ARG A 106 8.21 9.67 -9.44
CA ARG A 106 7.68 10.65 -10.40
C ARG A 106 8.23 12.05 -10.13
N ALA A 107 8.31 12.47 -8.89
CA ALA A 107 8.90 13.75 -8.51
C ALA A 107 10.37 13.83 -8.93
N THR A 108 11.16 12.79 -8.66
CA THR A 108 12.57 12.72 -9.09
C THR A 108 12.71 12.82 -10.61
N ALA A 109 11.87 12.08 -11.37
CA ALA A 109 11.90 12.16 -12.82
C ALA A 109 11.56 13.57 -13.33
N LEU A 110 10.54 14.22 -12.75
CA LEU A 110 10.20 15.61 -13.07
C LEU A 110 11.34 16.58 -12.74
N CYS A 111 11.94 16.45 -11.57
CA CYS A 111 13.07 17.29 -11.17
C CYS A 111 14.27 17.10 -12.10
N SER A 112 14.55 15.87 -12.55
CA SER A 112 15.63 15.61 -13.50
C SER A 112 15.37 16.28 -14.86
N VAL A 113 14.16 16.16 -15.39
CA VAL A 113 13.77 16.84 -16.64
C VAL A 113 13.84 18.36 -16.47
N ALA A 114 13.30 18.90 -15.35
CA ALA A 114 13.33 20.31 -15.05
C ALA A 114 14.78 20.85 -14.96
N GLY A 115 15.67 20.10 -14.29
CA GLY A 115 17.08 20.46 -14.17
C GLY A 115 17.80 20.50 -15.51
N THR A 116 17.53 19.52 -16.39
CA THR A 116 18.08 19.49 -17.74
C THR A 116 17.59 20.69 -18.56
N LEU A 117 16.28 20.95 -18.55
CA LEU A 117 15.71 22.12 -19.26
C LEU A 117 16.22 23.45 -18.71
N LEU A 118 16.39 23.55 -17.37
CA LEU A 118 16.97 24.73 -16.75
C LEU A 118 18.40 24.95 -17.25
N SER A 119 19.21 23.90 -17.33
CA SER A 119 20.59 24.01 -17.83
C SER A 119 20.61 24.53 -19.27
N PHE A 120 19.78 23.98 -20.16
CA PHE A 120 19.65 24.50 -21.54
C PHE A 120 19.16 25.96 -21.60
N TYR A 121 18.15 26.26 -20.76
CA TYR A 121 17.62 27.61 -20.66
C TYR A 121 18.69 28.61 -20.22
N MET A 122 19.48 28.26 -19.20
CA MET A 122 20.56 29.11 -18.67
C MET A 122 21.65 29.37 -19.72
N VAL A 123 22.06 28.32 -20.47
CA VAL A 123 23.04 28.46 -21.55
C VAL A 123 22.52 29.36 -22.66
N PHE A 124 21.27 29.14 -23.10
CA PHE A 124 20.65 29.91 -24.16
C PHE A 124 20.50 31.38 -23.78
N GLN A 125 19.92 31.67 -22.60
CA GLN A 125 19.71 33.02 -22.11
C GLN A 125 21.02 33.74 -21.81
N GLY A 126 22.03 33.01 -21.32
CA GLY A 126 23.37 33.57 -21.11
C GLY A 126 24.03 34.01 -22.40
N ALA A 127 23.90 33.22 -23.48
CA ALA A 127 24.42 33.55 -24.79
C ALA A 127 23.83 34.86 -25.38
N TYR A 128 22.60 35.19 -25.02
CA TYR A 128 21.92 36.40 -25.48
C TYR A 128 21.86 37.54 -24.45
N ASN A 129 22.54 37.41 -23.30
CA ASN A 129 22.51 38.35 -22.17
C ASN A 129 21.10 38.69 -21.65
N LEU A 130 20.13 37.76 -21.76
CA LEU A 130 18.74 37.92 -21.36
C LEU A 130 18.42 37.32 -20.00
N LEU A 131 19.43 36.90 -19.24
CA LEU A 131 19.27 36.35 -17.91
C LEU A 131 18.76 37.40 -16.93
N THR A 132 17.49 37.30 -16.56
CA THR A 132 16.90 38.12 -15.50
C THR A 132 16.51 37.28 -14.30
N PRO A 133 16.68 37.80 -13.05
CA PRO A 133 16.25 37.07 -11.85
C PRO A 133 14.78 36.71 -11.87
N LEU A 134 13.93 37.55 -12.48
CA LEU A 134 12.51 37.33 -12.62
C LEU A 134 12.20 36.10 -13.51
N ALA A 135 12.90 35.96 -14.64
CA ALA A 135 12.73 34.83 -15.54
C ALA A 135 13.08 33.50 -14.87
N LEU A 136 14.15 33.48 -14.05
CA LEU A 136 14.53 32.31 -13.23
C LEU A 136 13.47 31.98 -12.20
N LEU A 137 12.95 32.97 -11.50
CA LEU A 137 11.91 32.78 -10.48
C LEU A 137 10.64 32.18 -11.10
N VAL A 138 10.20 32.73 -12.24
CA VAL A 138 9.02 32.20 -12.97
C VAL A 138 9.26 30.75 -13.40
N PHE A 139 10.45 30.42 -13.92
CA PHE A 139 10.78 29.05 -14.29
C PHE A 139 10.73 28.11 -13.10
N LEU A 140 11.33 28.47 -11.97
CA LEU A 140 11.33 27.67 -10.75
C LEU A 140 9.90 27.44 -10.22
N LEU A 141 9.07 28.48 -10.19
CA LEU A 141 7.66 28.37 -9.77
C LEU A 141 6.87 27.45 -10.69
N LEU A 142 7.06 27.53 -12.00
CA LEU A 142 6.39 26.68 -12.98
C LEU A 142 6.67 25.19 -12.69
N TRP A 143 7.91 24.84 -12.34
CA TRP A 143 8.29 23.47 -12.05
C TRP A 143 8.00 23.04 -10.60
N ALA A 144 7.92 23.96 -9.66
CA ALA A 144 7.53 23.66 -8.28
C ALA A 144 6.07 23.21 -8.19
N LEU A 145 5.16 23.81 -8.98
CA LEU A 145 3.73 23.46 -8.96
C LEU A 145 3.44 21.97 -9.18
N PRO A 146 3.90 21.31 -10.27
CA PRO A 146 3.63 19.89 -10.46
C PRO A 146 4.25 18.99 -9.39
N VAL A 147 5.39 19.38 -8.79
CA VAL A 147 6.00 18.63 -7.69
C VAL A 147 5.14 18.74 -6.42
N LEU A 148 4.64 19.93 -6.09
CA LEU A 148 3.73 20.15 -4.96
C LEU A 148 2.42 19.39 -5.13
N LEU A 149 1.84 19.39 -6.34
CA LEU A 149 0.63 18.62 -6.65
C LEU A 149 0.86 17.11 -6.49
N LEU A 150 2.02 16.59 -6.85
CA LEU A 150 2.38 15.19 -6.63
C LEU A 150 2.53 14.85 -5.15
N ALA A 151 3.11 15.76 -4.35
CA ALA A 151 3.24 15.59 -2.91
C ALA A 151 1.87 15.58 -2.22
N ASP A 152 0.99 16.52 -2.57
CA ASP A 152 -0.38 16.58 -2.05
C ASP A 152 -1.19 15.32 -2.44
N TRP A 153 -1.06 14.87 -3.68
CA TRP A 153 -1.71 13.63 -4.12
C TRP A 153 -1.23 12.39 -3.35
N ALA A 154 0.02 12.33 -2.96
CA ALA A 154 0.56 11.23 -2.17
C ALA A 154 0.01 11.21 -0.74
N GLY A 155 -0.31 12.38 -0.17
CA GLY A 155 -0.84 12.54 1.19
C GLY A 155 -2.37 12.35 1.31
N ARG A 156 -3.11 12.38 0.20
CA ARG A 156 -4.57 12.18 0.24
C ARG A 156 -4.92 10.69 0.29
N TYR A 157 -5.58 10.28 1.37
CA TYR A 157 -6.14 8.95 1.57
C TYR A 157 -7.64 8.90 1.25
#